data_5c63cdb46db10f77ca656f739225a710
#
_entry.id   5c63cdb46db10f77ca656f739225a710
#
_cell.length_a   1.000
_cell.length_b   1.000
_cell.length_c   1.000
_cell.angle_alpha   90.00
_cell.angle_beta   90.00
_cell.angle_gamma   90.00
#
_symmetry.space_group_name_H-M   'P 1'
#
loop_
_entity.id
_entity.type
_entity.pdbx_description
1 polymer ?
#
loop_
_entity_poly.entity_id
_entity_poly.type
_entity_poly.pdbx_seq_one_letter_code
_entity_poly.pdbx_strand_id
1 'polypeptide(L)'
;MPRMKKTLAKTALSAEAPDAELAARVAGGDTAAFEALMRRHNRMLFRTARAILRDDAEAEDALQEAYLQAYQAIGNWRSEAKLSTWFARIVANEALMRLRKRTRRAAIVPLQAGGELERLNEIPDTDMDKTPERAAARTEMRRLLEAQIDALPDDYRAVFMLRAVEEMSVEETAGVLQIPQATVRSRLFRARSLLREALATKIDLAVDEAFAFAGERCDRIVANVMQRITKGAA
;
A
#
# COMPACT_ATOMS: atom_id res chain seq x y z
N MET A 1 17.02 10.00 37.33
CA MET A 1 15.80 10.14 36.55
C MET A 1 15.67 11.44 35.69
N PRO A 2 16.71 12.27 35.42
CA PRO A 2 16.56 13.46 34.53
C PRO A 2 16.90 13.21 33.05
N ARG A 3 17.62 12.13 32.73
CA ARG A 3 18.08 11.87 31.35
C ARG A 3 16.98 11.44 30.37
N MET A 4 15.99 10.66 30.81
CA MET A 4 14.86 10.20 29.97
C MET A 4 13.90 11.34 29.55
N LYS A 5 13.60 12.28 30.44
CA LYS A 5 12.71 13.42 30.12
C LYS A 5 13.32 14.37 29.10
N LYS A 6 14.64 14.55 29.11
CA LYS A 6 15.34 15.43 28.14
C LYS A 6 15.40 14.82 26.75
N THR A 7 15.47 13.47 26.62
CA THR A 7 15.45 12.74 25.35
C THR A 7 14.05 12.78 24.71
N LEU A 8 12.99 12.56 25.49
CA LEU A 8 11.60 12.62 25.03
C LEU A 8 11.21 14.03 24.55
N ALA A 9 11.61 15.08 25.24
CA ALA A 9 11.36 16.47 24.82
C ALA A 9 12.14 16.85 23.55
N LYS A 10 13.36 16.36 23.39
CA LYS A 10 14.18 16.58 22.19
C LYS A 10 13.62 15.82 20.96
N THR A 11 13.05 14.64 21.18
CA THR A 11 12.37 13.84 20.15
C THR A 11 11.04 14.48 19.72
N ALA A 12 10.25 15.02 20.65
CA ALA A 12 9.00 15.72 20.35
C ALA A 12 9.22 16.99 19.54
N LEU A 13 10.17 17.84 19.92
CA LEU A 13 10.58 19.05 19.16
C LEU A 13 11.13 18.71 17.76
N SER A 14 11.74 17.53 17.61
CA SER A 14 12.25 17.03 16.32
C SER A 14 11.13 16.55 15.40
N ALA A 15 10.02 16.05 15.93
CA ALA A 15 8.90 15.55 15.13
C ALA A 15 8.11 16.68 14.42
N GLU A 16 8.15 17.91 14.91
CA GLU A 16 7.45 19.06 14.34
C GLU A 16 8.33 19.89 13.38
N ALA A 17 9.66 19.73 13.42
CA ALA A 17 10.57 20.49 12.58
C ALA A 17 10.38 20.17 11.09
N PRO A 18 10.55 21.16 10.17
CA PRO A 18 10.52 20.93 8.74
C PRO A 18 11.57 19.92 8.27
N ASP A 19 11.27 19.17 7.20
CA ASP A 19 12.19 18.18 6.63
C ASP A 19 13.58 18.77 6.29
N ALA A 20 13.61 19.99 5.78
CA ALA A 20 14.86 20.68 5.43
C ALA A 20 15.74 20.94 6.66
N GLU A 21 15.15 21.33 7.78
CA GLU A 21 15.87 21.53 9.04
C GLU A 21 16.40 20.20 9.58
N LEU A 22 15.55 19.16 9.59
CA LEU A 22 15.97 17.83 10.02
C LEU A 22 17.11 17.30 9.15
N ALA A 23 17.02 17.44 7.83
CA ALA A 23 18.06 17.02 6.90
C ALA A 23 19.40 17.75 7.16
N ALA A 24 19.36 19.06 7.41
CA ALA A 24 20.56 19.82 7.76
C ALA A 24 21.19 19.36 9.08
N ARG A 25 20.38 19.03 10.08
CA ARG A 25 20.83 18.46 11.37
C ARG A 25 21.47 17.07 11.17
N VAL A 26 20.85 16.23 10.33
CA VAL A 26 21.43 14.90 10.00
C VAL A 26 22.78 15.05 9.30
N ALA A 27 22.91 15.98 8.36
CA ALA A 27 24.18 16.29 7.71
C ALA A 27 25.26 16.74 8.70
N GLY A 28 24.84 17.34 9.82
CA GLY A 28 25.70 17.68 10.97
C GLY A 28 25.93 16.53 11.96
N GLY A 29 25.45 15.31 11.68
CA GLY A 29 25.66 14.12 12.51
C GLY A 29 24.58 13.88 13.58
N ASP A 30 23.43 14.59 13.55
CA ASP A 30 22.33 14.37 14.50
C ASP A 30 21.48 13.13 14.10
N THR A 31 21.78 12.00 14.71
CA THR A 31 21.06 10.73 14.48
C THR A 31 19.61 10.75 14.96
N ALA A 32 19.28 11.58 15.98
CA ALA A 32 17.90 11.72 16.47
C ALA A 32 17.02 12.45 15.43
N ALA A 33 17.59 13.41 14.70
CA ALA A 33 16.90 14.04 13.57
C ALA A 33 16.64 13.02 12.44
N PHE A 34 17.56 12.09 12.20
CA PHE A 34 17.33 11.03 11.21
C PHE A 34 16.24 10.06 11.65
N GLU A 35 16.20 9.66 12.93
CA GLU A 35 15.11 8.86 13.47
C GLU A 35 13.75 9.54 13.26
N ALA A 36 13.66 10.85 13.48
CA ALA A 36 12.44 11.61 13.24
C ALA A 36 12.01 11.59 11.75
N LEU A 37 12.96 11.74 10.84
CA LEU A 37 12.71 11.61 9.39
C LEU A 37 12.24 10.20 9.02
N MET A 38 12.88 9.15 9.53
CA MET A 38 12.46 7.77 9.30
C MET A 38 11.02 7.56 9.75
N ARG A 39 10.66 7.92 10.98
CA ARG A 39 9.30 7.76 11.52
C ARG A 39 8.26 8.52 10.69
N ARG A 40 8.58 9.71 10.22
CA ARG A 40 7.70 10.54 9.39
C ARG A 40 7.43 9.91 8.02
N HIS A 41 8.44 9.33 7.39
CA HIS A 41 8.36 8.85 6.02
C HIS A 41 8.19 7.33 5.87
N ASN A 42 8.35 6.53 6.95
CA ASN A 42 8.30 5.07 6.91
C ASN A 42 7.10 4.52 6.16
N ARG A 43 5.91 5.01 6.46
CA ARG A 43 4.66 4.51 5.87
C ARG A 43 4.66 4.64 4.34
N MET A 44 4.99 5.80 3.83
CA MET A 44 5.04 6.09 2.39
C MET A 44 6.14 5.29 1.70
N LEU A 45 7.33 5.23 2.31
CA LEU A 45 8.49 4.55 1.74
C LEU A 45 8.33 3.02 1.75
N PHE A 46 7.77 2.46 2.83
CA PHE A 46 7.43 1.04 2.88
C PHE A 46 6.42 0.66 1.79
N ARG A 47 5.34 1.44 1.64
CA ARG A 47 4.35 1.22 0.58
C ARG A 47 4.97 1.31 -0.82
N THR A 48 5.92 2.21 -1.02
CA THR A 48 6.65 2.32 -2.29
C THR A 48 7.47 1.06 -2.57
N ALA A 49 8.24 0.56 -1.60
CA ALA A 49 8.99 -0.68 -1.72
C ALA A 49 8.07 -1.89 -1.95
N ARG A 50 7.02 -2.01 -1.13
CA ARG A 50 6.03 -3.10 -1.20
C ARG A 50 5.30 -3.15 -2.55
N ALA A 51 4.94 -1.97 -3.10
CA ALA A 51 4.31 -1.87 -4.43
C ALA A 51 5.21 -2.42 -5.56
N ILE A 52 6.52 -2.36 -5.39
CA ILE A 52 7.50 -2.86 -6.36
C ILE A 52 7.79 -4.36 -6.13
N LEU A 53 8.04 -4.76 -4.86
CA LEU A 53 8.57 -6.08 -4.52
C LEU A 53 7.48 -7.14 -4.28
N ARG A 54 6.27 -6.76 -3.88
CA ARG A 54 5.12 -7.65 -3.53
C ARG A 54 5.39 -8.59 -2.34
N ASP A 55 6.37 -8.25 -1.54
CA ASP A 55 6.81 -9.06 -0.41
C ASP A 55 7.17 -8.10 0.73
N ASP A 56 6.63 -8.34 1.91
CA ASP A 56 6.78 -7.44 3.05
C ASP A 56 8.20 -7.49 3.63
N ALA A 57 8.78 -8.68 3.74
CA ALA A 57 10.13 -8.86 4.26
C ALA A 57 11.17 -8.24 3.31
N GLU A 58 11.05 -8.50 2.01
CA GLU A 58 11.89 -7.88 0.99
C GLU A 58 11.72 -6.35 0.96
N ALA A 59 10.50 -5.84 1.21
CA ALA A 59 10.25 -4.40 1.27
C ALA A 59 10.89 -3.75 2.51
N GLU A 60 10.83 -4.40 3.67
CA GLU A 60 11.52 -3.96 4.89
C GLU A 60 13.04 -3.94 4.69
N ASP A 61 13.60 -5.00 4.14
CA ASP A 61 15.04 -5.09 3.86
C ASP A 61 15.49 -4.02 2.86
N ALA A 62 14.68 -3.77 1.81
CA ALA A 62 14.98 -2.73 0.84
C ALA A 62 14.90 -1.33 1.47
N LEU A 63 13.94 -1.10 2.36
CA LEU A 63 13.79 0.16 3.08
C LEU A 63 14.95 0.41 4.04
N GLN A 64 15.40 -0.61 4.77
CA GLN A 64 16.54 -0.51 5.69
C GLN A 64 17.82 -0.13 4.92
N GLU A 65 18.12 -0.82 3.82
CA GLU A 65 19.26 -0.51 2.98
C GLU A 65 19.17 0.89 2.37
N ALA A 66 18.00 1.28 1.88
CA ALA A 66 17.75 2.61 1.35
C ALA A 66 17.97 3.71 2.40
N TYR A 67 17.61 3.48 3.65
CA TYR A 67 17.90 4.43 4.73
C TYR A 67 19.38 4.56 5.04
N LEU A 68 20.14 3.46 5.01
CA LEU A 68 21.60 3.54 5.17
C LEU A 68 22.25 4.36 4.05
N GLN A 69 21.82 4.16 2.81
CA GLN A 69 22.27 4.96 1.66
C GLN A 69 21.87 6.43 1.81
N ALA A 70 20.63 6.68 2.23
CA ALA A 70 20.10 8.02 2.44
C ALA A 70 20.87 8.76 3.56
N TYR A 71 21.16 8.10 4.68
CA TYR A 71 21.95 8.69 5.77
C TYR A 71 23.33 9.14 5.29
N GLN A 72 24.00 8.33 4.47
CA GLN A 72 25.32 8.67 3.90
C GLN A 72 25.24 9.81 2.88
N ALA A 73 24.13 9.90 2.14
CA ALA A 73 23.99 10.82 1.02
C ALA A 73 23.21 12.11 1.36
N ILE A 74 22.66 12.25 2.57
CA ILE A 74 21.73 13.35 2.91
C ILE A 74 22.38 14.73 2.80
N GLY A 75 23.68 14.83 3.03
CA GLY A 75 24.45 16.06 2.84
C GLY A 75 24.49 16.55 1.38
N ASN A 76 24.18 15.69 0.41
CA ASN A 76 24.09 16.02 -1.01
C ASN A 76 22.69 16.43 -1.45
N TRP A 77 21.68 16.33 -0.57
CA TRP A 77 20.34 16.78 -0.90
C TRP A 77 20.26 18.32 -0.99
N ARG A 78 19.82 18.83 -2.15
CA ARG A 78 19.88 20.27 -2.49
C ARG A 78 18.54 21.01 -2.33
N SER A 79 17.52 20.41 -1.72
CA SER A 79 16.18 21.00 -1.57
C SER A 79 15.47 21.38 -2.89
N GLU A 80 15.97 20.92 -4.04
CA GLU A 80 15.35 21.14 -5.35
C GLU A 80 14.07 20.30 -5.52
N ALA A 81 13.96 19.20 -4.77
CA ALA A 81 12.78 18.37 -4.65
C ALA A 81 12.43 18.16 -3.18
N LYS A 82 11.18 17.78 -2.91
CA LYS A 82 10.79 17.39 -1.55
C LYS A 82 11.69 16.26 -1.05
N LEU A 83 12.03 16.29 0.24
CA LEU A 83 12.83 15.23 0.84
C LEU A 83 12.16 13.86 0.72
N SER A 84 10.83 13.82 0.85
CA SER A 84 10.02 12.60 0.61
C SER A 84 10.21 12.01 -0.78
N THR A 85 10.24 12.84 -1.82
CA THR A 85 10.50 12.41 -3.21
C THR A 85 11.93 11.91 -3.39
N TRP A 86 12.89 12.54 -2.74
CA TRP A 86 14.28 12.11 -2.76
C TRP A 86 14.45 10.74 -2.07
N PHE A 87 13.86 10.53 -0.89
CA PHE A 87 13.82 9.23 -0.23
C PHE A 87 13.12 8.18 -1.08
N ALA A 88 11.95 8.49 -1.63
CA ALA A 88 11.22 7.56 -2.47
C ALA A 88 12.03 7.09 -3.69
N ARG A 89 12.86 7.98 -4.26
CA ARG A 89 13.77 7.62 -5.37
C ARG A 89 14.83 6.61 -4.93
N ILE A 90 15.42 6.78 -3.75
CA ILE A 90 16.43 5.85 -3.22
C ILE A 90 15.78 4.48 -2.97
N VAL A 91 14.63 4.46 -2.31
CA VAL A 91 13.87 3.24 -2.01
C VAL A 91 13.43 2.53 -3.29
N ALA A 92 12.88 3.27 -4.27
CA ALA A 92 12.46 2.68 -5.54
C ALA A 92 13.64 2.09 -6.32
N ASN A 93 14.79 2.75 -6.32
CA ASN A 93 16.01 2.23 -6.97
C ASN A 93 16.47 0.92 -6.33
N GLU A 94 16.50 0.85 -4.99
CA GLU A 94 16.85 -0.37 -4.25
C GLU A 94 15.84 -1.50 -4.54
N ALA A 95 14.55 -1.22 -4.46
CA ALA A 95 13.50 -2.19 -4.73
C ALA A 95 13.55 -2.71 -6.18
N LEU A 96 13.72 -1.83 -7.17
CA LEU A 96 13.85 -2.21 -8.58
C LEU A 96 15.11 -3.04 -8.84
N MET A 97 16.22 -2.73 -8.17
CA MET A 97 17.45 -3.51 -8.26
C MET A 97 17.24 -4.94 -7.73
N ARG A 98 16.59 -5.08 -6.57
CA ARG A 98 16.22 -6.38 -5.97
C ARG A 98 15.27 -7.17 -6.88
N LEU A 99 14.25 -6.53 -7.40
CA LEU A 99 13.30 -7.15 -8.33
C LEU A 99 14.00 -7.69 -9.58
N ARG A 100 14.88 -6.89 -10.21
CA ARG A 100 15.67 -7.33 -11.37
C ARG A 100 16.57 -8.51 -11.03
N LYS A 101 17.21 -8.51 -9.85
CA LYS A 101 18.07 -9.61 -9.38
C LYS A 101 17.24 -10.90 -9.18
N ARG A 102 16.04 -10.80 -8.58
CA ARG A 102 15.13 -11.92 -8.40
C ARG A 102 14.67 -12.51 -9.75
N THR A 103 14.26 -11.67 -10.68
CA THR A 103 13.82 -12.08 -12.02
C THR A 103 14.94 -12.79 -12.78
N ARG A 104 16.18 -12.28 -12.72
CA ARG A 104 17.34 -12.94 -13.34
C ARG A 104 17.63 -14.30 -12.70
N ARG A 105 17.55 -14.42 -11.38
CA ARG A 105 17.74 -15.72 -10.68
C ARG A 105 16.65 -16.72 -11.05
N ALA A 106 15.38 -16.30 -11.09
CA ALA A 106 14.26 -17.14 -11.49
C ALA A 106 14.37 -17.62 -12.96
N ALA A 107 14.95 -16.83 -13.85
CA ALA A 107 15.23 -17.24 -15.23
C ALA A 107 16.34 -18.30 -15.35
N ILE A 108 17.25 -18.37 -14.36
CA ILE A 108 18.37 -19.33 -14.33
C ILE A 108 17.96 -20.63 -13.59
N VAL A 109 17.08 -20.54 -12.60
CA VAL A 109 16.56 -21.67 -11.82
C VAL A 109 15.05 -21.57 -11.78
N PRO A 110 14.28 -22.48 -12.42
CA PRO A 110 12.83 -22.50 -12.30
C PRO A 110 12.46 -22.92 -10.87
N LEU A 111 12.26 -21.99 -9.98
CA LEU A 111 11.71 -22.21 -8.64
C LEU A 111 10.19 -22.13 -8.69
N GLN A 112 9.56 -23.17 -8.16
CA GLN A 112 8.12 -23.18 -7.89
C GLN A 112 7.79 -21.99 -6.99
N ALA A 113 7.08 -21.01 -7.54
CA ALA A 113 6.59 -19.86 -6.81
C ALA A 113 5.32 -20.25 -6.04
N GLY A 114 5.53 -20.69 -4.81
CA GLY A 114 4.51 -20.84 -3.79
C GLY A 114 4.86 -19.88 -2.67
N GLY A 115 4.51 -18.61 -2.80
CA GLY A 115 4.57 -17.63 -1.73
C GLY A 115 3.18 -17.43 -1.17
N GLU A 116 2.89 -18.00 0.01
CA GLU A 116 1.74 -17.62 0.82
C GLU A 116 1.87 -16.14 1.17
N LEU A 117 0.81 -15.37 0.90
CA LEU A 117 0.68 -13.99 1.35
C LEU A 117 0.57 -13.98 2.89
N GLU A 118 1.67 -13.71 3.57
CA GLU A 118 1.61 -13.30 4.97
C GLU A 118 0.87 -11.95 5.06
N ARG A 119 -0.18 -11.96 5.89
CA ARG A 119 -1.09 -10.84 6.07
C ARG A 119 -0.39 -9.69 6.80
N LEU A 120 -0.48 -8.50 6.25
CA LEU A 120 -0.09 -7.27 6.92
C LEU A 120 -0.74 -7.19 8.32
N ASN A 121 0.09 -6.98 9.35
CA ASN A 121 -0.36 -6.68 10.70
C ASN A 121 -1.19 -5.40 10.68
N GLU A 122 -2.40 -5.49 11.19
CA GLU A 122 -3.35 -4.40 11.30
C GLU A 122 -2.77 -3.30 12.20
N ILE A 123 -2.59 -2.10 11.64
CA ILE A 123 -2.40 -0.90 12.43
C ILE A 123 -3.80 -0.53 12.96
N PRO A 124 -4.01 -0.45 14.29
CA PRO A 124 -5.32 -0.11 14.84
C PRO A 124 -5.74 1.29 14.39
N ASP A 125 -6.86 1.38 13.73
CA ASP A 125 -7.50 2.65 13.38
C ASP A 125 -8.25 3.16 14.63
N THR A 126 -7.67 4.12 15.33
CA THR A 126 -8.19 4.71 16.57
C THR A 126 -9.23 5.80 16.27
N ASP A 127 -10.33 5.44 15.65
CA ASP A 127 -11.45 6.36 15.44
C ASP A 127 -12.67 5.86 16.22
N MET A 128 -13.00 6.55 17.30
CA MET A 128 -13.94 6.13 18.37
C MET A 128 -15.44 6.19 18.02
N ASP A 129 -15.83 6.43 16.76
CA ASP A 129 -17.25 6.61 16.38
C ASP A 129 -17.77 5.54 15.40
N LYS A 130 -17.46 4.25 15.64
CA LYS A 130 -17.80 3.18 14.69
C LYS A 130 -18.43 1.97 15.38
N THR A 131 -19.67 1.63 14.98
CA THR A 131 -20.26 0.35 15.36
C THR A 131 -19.39 -0.82 14.87
N PRO A 132 -19.33 -1.95 15.61
CA PRO A 132 -18.53 -3.12 15.24
C PRO A 132 -18.78 -3.61 13.80
N GLU A 133 -20.03 -3.54 13.33
CA GLU A 133 -20.38 -3.96 11.98
C GLU A 133 -19.76 -3.06 10.90
N ARG A 134 -19.73 -1.73 11.14
CA ARG A 134 -19.11 -0.78 10.21
C ARG A 134 -17.60 -0.92 10.19
N ALA A 135 -16.99 -1.24 11.33
CA ALA A 135 -15.56 -1.51 11.42
C ALA A 135 -15.19 -2.78 10.64
N ALA A 136 -15.97 -3.87 10.79
CA ALA A 136 -15.80 -5.10 10.03
C ALA A 136 -15.95 -4.89 8.52
N ALA A 137 -16.99 -4.17 8.08
CA ALA A 137 -17.21 -3.86 6.66
C ALA A 137 -16.07 -3.03 6.05
N ARG A 138 -15.51 -2.07 6.79
CA ARG A 138 -14.34 -1.30 6.35
C ARG A 138 -13.09 -2.16 6.23
N THR A 139 -12.87 -3.07 7.17
CA THR A 139 -11.74 -3.99 7.15
C THR A 139 -11.84 -4.91 5.93
N GLU A 140 -13.01 -5.44 5.66
CA GLU A 140 -13.24 -6.29 4.48
C GLU A 140 -13.06 -5.52 3.17
N MET A 141 -13.61 -4.30 3.07
CA MET A 141 -13.40 -3.43 1.92
C MET A 141 -11.93 -3.09 1.71
N ARG A 142 -11.19 -2.83 2.79
CA ARG A 142 -9.75 -2.58 2.72
C ARG A 142 -9.01 -3.79 2.17
N ARG A 143 -9.28 -5.00 2.69
CA ARG A 143 -8.68 -6.25 2.22
C ARG A 143 -8.98 -6.50 0.74
N LEU A 144 -10.23 -6.26 0.33
CA LEU A 144 -10.62 -6.37 -1.08
C LEU A 144 -9.82 -5.42 -1.97
N LEU A 145 -9.72 -4.15 -1.58
CA LEU A 145 -8.96 -3.14 -2.33
C LEU A 145 -7.47 -3.48 -2.40
N GLU A 146 -6.86 -3.88 -1.28
CA GLU A 146 -5.46 -4.30 -1.21
C GLU A 146 -5.19 -5.49 -2.12
N ALA A 147 -6.05 -6.51 -2.10
CA ALA A 147 -5.93 -7.67 -2.96
C ALA A 147 -6.01 -7.30 -4.46
N GLN A 148 -6.92 -6.38 -4.85
CA GLN A 148 -7.03 -5.93 -6.23
C GLN A 148 -5.83 -5.06 -6.66
N ILE A 149 -5.29 -4.25 -5.77
CA ILE A 149 -4.08 -3.47 -6.03
C ILE A 149 -2.88 -4.41 -6.20
N ASP A 150 -2.76 -5.42 -5.35
CA ASP A 150 -1.69 -6.42 -5.44
C ASP A 150 -1.79 -7.31 -6.70
N ALA A 151 -2.98 -7.49 -7.22
CA ALA A 151 -3.19 -8.20 -8.49
C ALA A 151 -2.77 -7.40 -9.74
N LEU A 152 -2.58 -6.08 -9.63
CA LEU A 152 -2.10 -5.28 -10.75
C LEU A 152 -0.70 -5.75 -11.20
N PRO A 153 -0.41 -5.73 -12.52
CA PRO A 153 0.95 -5.89 -12.99
C PRO A 153 1.91 -4.88 -12.34
N ASP A 154 3.16 -5.30 -12.09
CA ASP A 154 4.14 -4.54 -11.30
C ASP A 154 4.30 -3.08 -11.72
N ASP A 155 4.39 -2.86 -13.04
CA ASP A 155 4.53 -1.52 -13.63
C ASP A 155 3.33 -0.60 -13.38
N TYR A 156 2.14 -1.14 -13.35
CA TYR A 156 0.90 -0.38 -13.11
C TYR A 156 0.68 -0.14 -11.63
N ARG A 157 1.00 -1.14 -10.78
CA ARG A 157 0.88 -1.06 -9.33
C ARG A 157 1.79 0.01 -8.76
N ALA A 158 3.07 0.04 -9.13
CA ALA A 158 4.02 1.04 -8.66
C ALA A 158 3.57 2.46 -9.00
N VAL A 159 3.13 2.69 -10.24
CA VAL A 159 2.59 3.99 -10.64
C VAL A 159 1.31 4.33 -9.90
N PHE A 160 0.40 3.37 -9.72
CA PHE A 160 -0.85 3.59 -9.00
C PHE A 160 -0.60 3.99 -7.55
N MET A 161 0.29 3.29 -6.85
CA MET A 161 0.62 3.59 -5.45
C MET A 161 1.19 5.00 -5.31
N LEU A 162 2.19 5.36 -6.10
CA LEU A 162 2.81 6.68 -6.02
C LEU A 162 1.86 7.82 -6.39
N ARG A 163 0.99 7.61 -7.40
CA ARG A 163 0.10 8.66 -7.92
C ARG A 163 -1.25 8.76 -7.20
N ALA A 164 -1.85 7.64 -6.82
CA ALA A 164 -3.21 7.61 -6.28
C ALA A 164 -3.25 7.47 -4.76
N VAL A 165 -2.24 6.84 -4.15
CA VAL A 165 -2.19 6.61 -2.71
C VAL A 165 -1.26 7.62 -2.02
N GLU A 166 -0.08 7.86 -2.60
CA GLU A 166 0.92 8.79 -2.03
C GLU A 166 0.84 10.20 -2.66
N GLU A 167 -0.11 10.44 -3.57
CA GLU A 167 -0.44 11.74 -4.17
C GLU A 167 0.73 12.48 -4.82
N MET A 168 1.80 11.76 -5.19
CA MET A 168 2.94 12.35 -5.89
C MET A 168 2.52 12.92 -7.25
N SER A 169 3.14 14.00 -7.69
CA SER A 169 2.92 14.55 -9.04
C SER A 169 3.38 13.58 -10.14
N VAL A 170 2.96 13.82 -11.38
CA VAL A 170 3.43 13.04 -12.54
C VAL A 170 4.94 13.14 -12.68
N GLU A 171 5.48 14.33 -12.46
CA GLU A 171 6.90 14.62 -12.54
C GLU A 171 7.70 13.90 -11.44
N GLU A 172 7.26 14.01 -10.18
CA GLU A 172 7.85 13.30 -9.04
C GLU A 172 7.86 11.79 -9.29
N THR A 173 6.70 11.22 -9.72
CA THR A 173 6.58 9.78 -10.00
C THR A 173 7.50 9.35 -11.14
N ALA A 174 7.60 10.15 -12.21
CA ALA A 174 8.50 9.90 -13.33
C ALA A 174 9.97 9.87 -12.87
N GLY A 175 10.35 10.82 -12.01
CA GLY A 175 11.69 10.89 -11.41
C GLY A 175 11.98 9.72 -10.46
N VAL A 176 11.01 9.30 -9.66
CA VAL A 176 11.14 8.16 -8.73
C VAL A 176 11.32 6.83 -9.48
N LEU A 177 10.46 6.58 -10.49
CA LEU A 177 10.48 5.32 -11.24
C LEU A 177 11.43 5.32 -12.44
N GLN A 178 12.06 6.45 -12.76
CA GLN A 178 12.95 6.64 -13.91
C GLN A 178 12.27 6.29 -15.25
N ILE A 179 11.02 6.73 -15.42
CA ILE A 179 10.23 6.53 -16.63
C ILE A 179 9.71 7.87 -17.17
N PRO A 180 9.41 7.99 -18.47
CA PRO A 180 8.83 9.22 -19.05
C PRO A 180 7.49 9.58 -18.39
N GLN A 181 7.21 10.88 -18.26
CA GLN A 181 5.92 11.36 -17.73
C GLN A 181 4.70 10.84 -18.52
N ALA A 182 4.83 10.70 -19.85
CA ALA A 182 3.78 10.10 -20.68
C ALA A 182 3.48 8.65 -20.27
N THR A 183 4.52 7.88 -19.93
CA THR A 183 4.41 6.52 -19.42
C THR A 183 3.70 6.48 -18.06
N VAL A 184 3.98 7.44 -17.16
CA VAL A 184 3.25 7.55 -15.89
C VAL A 184 1.75 7.75 -16.14
N ARG A 185 1.38 8.67 -17.04
CA ARG A 185 -0.04 8.94 -17.35
C ARG A 185 -0.75 7.73 -17.94
N SER A 186 -0.14 7.06 -18.92
CA SER A 186 -0.72 5.88 -19.57
C SER A 186 -0.83 4.69 -18.60
N ARG A 187 0.20 4.44 -17.78
CA ARG A 187 0.17 3.38 -16.77
C ARG A 187 -0.87 3.64 -15.69
N LEU A 188 -1.01 4.88 -15.21
CA LEU A 188 -2.05 5.25 -14.24
C LEU A 188 -3.46 5.04 -14.80
N PHE A 189 -3.68 5.46 -16.06
CA PHE A 189 -4.95 5.25 -16.74
C PHE A 189 -5.29 3.75 -16.82
N ARG A 190 -4.33 2.93 -17.23
CA ARG A 190 -4.50 1.48 -17.36
C ARG A 190 -4.72 0.80 -16.00
N ALA A 191 -3.96 1.21 -14.97
CA ALA A 191 -4.15 0.71 -13.61
C ALA A 191 -5.57 0.97 -13.09
N ARG A 192 -6.08 2.20 -13.29
CA ARG A 192 -7.46 2.55 -12.91
C ARG A 192 -8.52 1.77 -13.69
N SER A 193 -8.28 1.49 -14.96
CA SER A 193 -9.19 0.67 -15.78
C SER A 193 -9.26 -0.75 -15.23
N LEU A 194 -8.11 -1.40 -15.02
CA LEU A 194 -8.03 -2.75 -14.51
C LEU A 194 -8.68 -2.88 -13.11
N LEU A 195 -8.41 -1.92 -12.21
CA LEU A 195 -9.03 -1.93 -10.88
C LEU A 195 -10.55 -1.76 -10.96
N ARG A 196 -11.04 -0.89 -11.85
CA ARG A 196 -12.49 -0.69 -12.02
C ARG A 196 -13.17 -1.96 -12.53
N GLU A 197 -12.58 -2.62 -13.52
CA GLU A 197 -13.07 -3.88 -14.07
C GLU A 197 -13.09 -4.99 -13.01
N ALA A 198 -11.99 -5.13 -12.24
CA ALA A 198 -11.88 -6.13 -11.20
C ALA A 198 -12.86 -5.90 -10.03
N LEU A 199 -13.09 -4.63 -9.64
CA LEU A 199 -14.04 -4.29 -8.59
C LEU A 199 -15.49 -4.44 -9.05
N ALA A 200 -15.82 -4.08 -10.30
CA ALA A 200 -17.14 -4.28 -10.88
C ALA A 200 -17.52 -5.76 -10.85
N THR A 201 -16.65 -6.64 -11.32
CA THR A 201 -16.86 -8.10 -11.28
C THR A 201 -17.14 -8.62 -9.85
N LYS A 202 -16.42 -8.10 -8.85
CA LYS A 202 -16.62 -8.50 -7.45
C LYS A 202 -17.96 -8.00 -6.89
N ILE A 203 -18.36 -6.79 -7.27
CA ILE A 203 -19.64 -6.21 -6.88
C ILE A 203 -20.79 -7.00 -7.53
N ASP A 204 -20.69 -7.31 -8.82
CA ASP A 204 -21.69 -8.08 -9.54
C ASP A 204 -21.91 -9.47 -8.90
N LEU A 205 -20.82 -10.18 -8.57
CA LEU A 205 -20.89 -11.46 -7.87
C LEU A 205 -21.58 -11.33 -6.49
N ALA A 206 -21.23 -10.30 -5.73
CA ALA A 206 -21.83 -10.07 -4.41
C ALA A 206 -23.31 -9.71 -4.51
N VAL A 207 -23.73 -8.98 -5.56
CA VAL A 207 -25.14 -8.67 -5.84
C VAL A 207 -25.91 -9.95 -6.21
N ASP A 208 -25.35 -10.78 -7.08
CA ASP A 208 -25.97 -12.05 -7.49
C ASP A 208 -26.14 -12.98 -6.27
N GLU A 209 -25.14 -13.09 -5.40
CA GLU A 209 -25.25 -13.86 -4.16
C GLU A 209 -26.28 -13.27 -3.18
N ALA A 210 -26.31 -11.94 -3.01
CA ALA A 210 -27.23 -11.27 -2.09
C ALA A 210 -28.69 -11.40 -2.52
N PHE A 211 -28.94 -11.47 -3.83
CA PHE A 211 -30.27 -11.61 -4.41
C PHE A 211 -30.56 -13.03 -4.95
N ALA A 212 -29.67 -13.99 -4.68
CA ALA A 212 -29.87 -15.37 -5.08
C ALA A 212 -31.17 -15.94 -4.49
N PHE A 213 -32.04 -16.37 -5.37
CA PHE A 213 -33.27 -17.04 -4.98
C PHE A 213 -32.98 -18.53 -4.80
N ALA A 214 -32.60 -18.92 -3.59
CA ALA A 214 -32.23 -20.30 -3.26
C ALA A 214 -33.40 -21.27 -3.55
N GLY A 215 -33.10 -22.44 -4.10
CA GLY A 215 -34.07 -23.48 -4.44
C GLY A 215 -35.01 -23.83 -3.28
N GLU A 216 -34.49 -23.95 -2.06
CA GLU A 216 -35.27 -24.18 -0.85
C GLU A 216 -36.35 -23.10 -0.57
N ARG A 217 -36.11 -21.86 -0.96
CA ARG A 217 -37.11 -20.78 -0.83
C ARG A 217 -38.20 -20.94 -1.88
N CYS A 218 -37.84 -21.33 -3.10
CA CYS A 218 -38.76 -21.66 -4.16
C CYS A 218 -39.66 -22.82 -3.74
N ASP A 219 -39.09 -23.94 -3.30
CA ASP A 219 -39.80 -25.15 -2.89
C ASP A 219 -40.79 -24.86 -1.74
N ARG A 220 -40.35 -24.06 -0.75
CA ARG A 220 -41.20 -23.66 0.36
C ARG A 220 -42.40 -22.80 -0.08
N ILE A 221 -42.19 -21.86 -1.02
CA ILE A 221 -43.28 -21.03 -1.56
C ILE A 221 -44.27 -21.90 -2.34
N VAL A 222 -43.77 -22.77 -3.22
CA VAL A 222 -44.60 -23.68 -4.00
C VAL A 222 -45.38 -24.58 -3.08
N ALA A 223 -44.77 -25.24 -2.10
CA ALA A 223 -45.45 -26.12 -1.14
C ALA A 223 -46.56 -25.38 -0.39
N ASN A 224 -46.28 -24.18 0.11
CA ASN A 224 -47.26 -23.38 0.84
C ASN A 224 -48.46 -22.96 -0.05
N VAL A 225 -48.22 -22.57 -1.29
CA VAL A 225 -49.28 -22.20 -2.24
C VAL A 225 -50.11 -23.42 -2.59
N MET A 226 -49.50 -24.54 -2.94
CA MET A 226 -50.19 -25.80 -3.28
C MET A 226 -51.03 -26.30 -2.11
N GLN A 227 -50.54 -26.20 -0.88
CA GLN A 227 -51.32 -26.59 0.32
C GLN A 227 -52.57 -25.70 0.51
N ARG A 228 -52.50 -24.42 0.19
CA ARG A 228 -53.67 -23.52 0.26
C ARG A 228 -54.68 -23.81 -0.84
N ILE A 229 -54.26 -24.10 -2.04
CA ILE A 229 -55.12 -24.46 -3.18
C ILE A 229 -55.89 -25.73 -2.83
N THR A 230 -55.20 -26.78 -2.34
CA THR A 230 -55.80 -28.07 -1.98
C THR A 230 -56.78 -27.94 -0.78
N LYS A 231 -56.53 -27.07 0.19
CA LYS A 231 -57.44 -26.85 1.33
C LYS A 231 -58.59 -25.93 1.00
N GLY A 232 -58.52 -25.10 -0.02
CA GLY A 232 -59.57 -24.21 -0.44
C GLY A 232 -60.50 -24.81 -1.51
N ALA A 233 -60.18 -26.00 -2.02
CA ALA A 233 -60.96 -26.77 -3.00
C ALA A 233 -61.85 -27.88 -2.34
N ALA A 234 -61.81 -27.98 -1.01
CA ALA A 234 -62.63 -28.83 -0.20
C ALA A 234 -63.67 -28.02 0.58
#